data_52c371b9249a111ec11adc52b37c7fc3
#
_entry.id   52c371b9249a111ec11adc52b37c7fc3
#
_cell.length_a   1.000
_cell.length_b   1.000
_cell.length_c   1.000
_cell.angle_alpha   90.00
_cell.angle_beta   90.00
_cell.angle_gamma   90.00
#
_symmetry.space_group_name_H-M   'P 1'
#
loop_
_entity.id
_entity.type
_entity.pdbx_description
1 polymer ?
#
loop_
_entity_poly.entity_id
_entity_poly.type
_entity_poly.pdbx_seq_one_letter_code
_entity_poly.pdbx_strand_id
1 'polypeptide(L)'
;MSVCIKDVAKKAGVSISTVSKALNDKSTVSSSTAERIRGIADEMGYVPNPRARVFATKETKQIIFVADIPKDTAFYNPHIFEIIMGLQKSVSSKGYSLLVETVDKKRVLEFMSSLYAKNMADSLVIHASIISKRL
;
A
#
# COMPACT_ATOMS: atom_id res chain seq x y z
N MET A 1 -2.57 -25.86 8.42
CA MET A 1 -3.57 -25.03 7.69
C MET A 1 -3.45 -23.60 8.18
N SER A 2 -3.43 -22.63 7.29
CA SER A 2 -3.38 -21.21 7.70
C SER A 2 -4.77 -20.76 8.17
N VAL A 3 -4.83 -20.11 9.32
CA VAL A 3 -6.08 -19.54 9.86
C VAL A 3 -6.56 -18.43 8.94
N CYS A 4 -7.85 -18.41 8.63
CA CYS A 4 -8.45 -17.40 7.78
C CYS A 4 -9.47 -16.54 8.55
N ILE A 5 -9.86 -15.39 7.97
CA ILE A 5 -10.82 -14.47 8.62
C ILE A 5 -12.17 -15.12 8.95
N LYS A 6 -12.58 -16.15 8.21
CA LYS A 6 -13.81 -16.92 8.48
C LYS A 6 -13.71 -17.69 9.81
N ASP A 7 -12.52 -18.21 10.12
CA ASP A 7 -12.29 -18.97 11.34
C ASP A 7 -12.36 -18.06 12.57
N VAL A 8 -11.77 -16.85 12.46
CA VAL A 8 -11.87 -15.81 13.50
C VAL A 8 -13.32 -15.38 13.70
N ALA A 9 -14.07 -15.14 12.62
CA ALA A 9 -15.49 -14.78 12.67
C ALA A 9 -16.33 -15.86 13.36
N LYS A 10 -16.10 -17.14 13.04
CA LYS A 10 -16.77 -18.27 13.65
C LYS A 10 -16.47 -18.35 15.15
N LYS A 11 -15.19 -18.23 15.55
CA LYS A 11 -14.78 -18.27 16.98
C LYS A 11 -15.31 -17.07 17.76
N ALA A 12 -15.34 -15.90 17.13
CA ALA A 12 -15.84 -14.66 17.73
C ALA A 12 -17.38 -14.54 17.76
N GLY A 13 -18.11 -15.40 17.06
CA GLY A 13 -19.57 -15.34 16.96
C GLY A 13 -20.10 -14.09 16.26
N VAL A 14 -19.37 -13.56 15.28
CA VAL A 14 -19.74 -12.34 14.56
C VAL A 14 -19.56 -12.54 13.04
N SER A 15 -20.07 -11.59 12.24
CA SER A 15 -19.89 -11.63 10.80
C SER A 15 -18.45 -11.36 10.37
N ILE A 16 -18.03 -11.85 9.20
CA ILE A 16 -16.73 -11.57 8.60
C ILE A 16 -16.51 -10.05 8.45
N SER A 17 -17.57 -9.31 8.09
CA SER A 17 -17.50 -7.85 7.96
C SER A 17 -17.22 -7.16 9.30
N THR A 18 -17.76 -7.69 10.41
CA THR A 18 -17.50 -7.18 11.76
C THR A 18 -16.04 -7.43 12.14
N VAL A 19 -15.50 -8.62 11.87
CA VAL A 19 -14.08 -8.92 12.11
C VAL A 19 -13.19 -7.99 11.28
N SER A 20 -13.48 -7.83 9.98
CA SER A 20 -12.72 -6.93 9.11
C SER A 20 -12.73 -5.48 9.61
N LYS A 21 -13.87 -4.98 10.08
CA LYS A 21 -13.98 -3.63 10.63
C LYS A 21 -13.20 -3.48 11.94
N ALA A 22 -13.28 -4.47 12.84
CA ALA A 22 -12.58 -4.47 14.12
C ALA A 22 -11.04 -4.49 13.96
N LEU A 23 -10.54 -5.28 12.99
CA LEU A 23 -9.11 -5.38 12.71
C LEU A 23 -8.54 -4.18 11.91
N ASN A 24 -9.41 -3.39 11.27
CA ASN A 24 -9.01 -2.19 10.50
C ASN A 24 -9.36 -0.88 11.22
N ASP A 25 -9.55 -0.90 12.53
CA ASP A 25 -9.82 0.27 13.38
C ASP A 25 -10.98 1.18 12.90
N LYS A 26 -11.99 0.58 12.27
CA LYS A 26 -13.17 1.35 11.86
C LYS A 26 -14.08 1.59 13.06
N SER A 27 -14.39 2.84 13.33
CA SER A 27 -15.22 3.33 14.45
C SER A 27 -16.66 2.77 14.51
N THR A 28 -17.04 1.92 13.56
CA THR A 28 -18.37 1.29 13.50
C THR A 28 -18.51 0.04 14.38
N VAL A 29 -17.45 -0.38 15.08
CA VAL A 29 -17.46 -1.49 16.04
C VAL A 29 -17.08 -0.92 17.41
N SER A 30 -17.82 -1.30 18.46
CA SER A 30 -17.49 -0.84 19.81
C SER A 30 -16.09 -1.28 20.23
N SER A 31 -15.41 -0.46 21.04
CA SER A 31 -14.03 -0.74 21.51
C SER A 31 -13.93 -2.13 22.17
N SER A 32 -14.87 -2.48 23.03
CA SER A 32 -14.89 -3.78 23.72
C SER A 32 -15.04 -4.96 22.76
N THR A 33 -15.87 -4.83 21.72
CA THR A 33 -16.02 -5.86 20.68
C THR A 33 -14.75 -5.96 19.83
N ALA A 34 -14.15 -4.83 19.48
CA ALA A 34 -12.92 -4.80 18.70
C ALA A 34 -11.74 -5.44 19.44
N GLU A 35 -11.58 -5.13 20.75
CA GLU A 35 -10.56 -5.75 21.60
C GLU A 35 -10.73 -7.27 21.71
N ARG A 36 -11.97 -7.72 21.94
CA ARG A 36 -12.28 -9.16 21.98
C ARG A 36 -11.94 -9.86 20.68
N ILE A 37 -12.26 -9.25 19.53
CA ILE A 37 -11.95 -9.82 18.21
C ILE A 37 -10.45 -9.86 17.97
N ARG A 38 -9.69 -8.82 18.35
CA ARG A 38 -8.23 -8.81 18.24
C ARG A 38 -7.60 -9.90 19.10
N GLY A 39 -8.01 -10.04 20.37
CA GLY A 39 -7.53 -11.10 21.24
C GLY A 39 -7.76 -12.49 20.63
N ILE A 40 -8.94 -12.76 20.06
CA ILE A 40 -9.23 -14.03 19.37
C ILE A 40 -8.35 -14.23 18.16
N ALA A 41 -8.13 -13.18 17.37
CA ALA A 41 -7.27 -13.26 16.17
C ALA A 41 -5.82 -13.58 16.55
N ASP A 42 -5.29 -12.93 17.60
CA ASP A 42 -3.94 -13.14 18.12
C ASP A 42 -3.78 -14.57 18.68
N GLU A 43 -4.72 -15.05 19.51
CA GLU A 43 -4.73 -16.43 20.02
C GLU A 43 -4.72 -17.49 18.90
N MET A 44 -5.40 -17.19 17.79
CA MET A 44 -5.47 -18.10 16.65
C MET A 44 -4.25 -17.99 15.71
N GLY A 45 -3.35 -17.03 15.96
CA GLY A 45 -2.24 -16.72 15.04
C GLY A 45 -2.72 -16.20 13.68
N TYR A 46 -3.87 -15.52 13.65
CA TYR A 46 -4.40 -14.95 12.41
C TYR A 46 -3.62 -13.71 11.99
N VAL A 47 -3.05 -13.74 10.81
CA VAL A 47 -2.38 -12.57 10.19
C VAL A 47 -3.29 -12.03 9.08
N PRO A 48 -3.74 -10.76 9.17
CA PRO A 48 -4.53 -10.14 8.11
C PRO A 48 -3.81 -10.19 6.77
N ASN A 49 -4.51 -10.67 5.74
CA ASN A 49 -3.93 -10.72 4.40
C ASN A 49 -3.98 -9.32 3.74
N PRO A 50 -2.82 -8.69 3.45
CA PRO A 50 -2.77 -7.37 2.84
C PRO A 50 -3.53 -7.28 1.51
N ARG A 51 -3.49 -8.34 0.70
CA ARG A 51 -4.21 -8.39 -0.59
C ARG A 51 -5.73 -8.36 -0.40
N ALA A 52 -6.25 -9.12 0.57
CA ALA A 52 -7.67 -9.10 0.89
C ALA A 52 -8.11 -7.72 1.40
N ARG A 53 -7.24 -7.01 2.13
CA ARG A 53 -7.48 -5.65 2.57
C ARG A 53 -7.61 -4.68 1.40
N VAL A 54 -6.71 -4.74 0.41
CA VAL A 54 -6.78 -3.92 -0.81
C VAL A 54 -8.11 -4.10 -1.53
N PHE A 55 -8.59 -5.35 -1.67
CA PHE A 55 -9.89 -5.62 -2.28
C PHE A 55 -11.05 -5.00 -1.50
N ALA A 56 -10.99 -5.01 -0.16
CA ALA A 56 -12.06 -4.50 0.69
C ALA A 56 -12.07 -2.97 0.82
N THR A 57 -10.90 -2.33 0.83
CA THR A 57 -10.74 -0.88 1.08
C THR A 57 -10.43 -0.09 -0.18
N LYS A 58 -9.99 -0.74 -1.24
CA LYS A 58 -9.41 -0.16 -2.45
C LYS A 58 -8.13 0.69 -2.19
N GLU A 59 -7.59 0.62 -0.98
CA GLU A 59 -6.35 1.29 -0.59
C GLU A 59 -5.19 0.31 -0.64
N THR A 60 -4.18 0.62 -1.43
CA THR A 60 -2.97 -0.22 -1.57
C THR A 60 -1.94 0.07 -0.48
N LYS A 61 -2.02 1.25 0.13
CA LYS A 61 -1.00 1.83 1.00
C LYS A 61 0.38 1.88 0.32
N GLN A 62 0.36 2.05 -1.01
CA GLN A 62 1.55 2.23 -1.82
C GLN A 62 1.55 3.59 -2.50
N ILE A 63 2.71 4.22 -2.51
CA ILE A 63 3.03 5.40 -3.30
C ILE A 63 4.14 5.00 -4.25
N ILE A 64 4.02 5.32 -5.53
CA ILE A 64 5.05 5.03 -6.52
C ILE A 64 5.77 6.32 -6.89
N PHE A 65 7.08 6.33 -6.72
CA PHE A 65 7.96 7.36 -7.26
C PHE A 65 8.46 6.92 -8.64
N VAL A 66 8.20 7.72 -9.65
CA VAL A 66 8.55 7.42 -11.04
C VAL A 66 9.56 8.42 -11.55
N ALA A 67 10.69 7.95 -12.06
CA ALA A 67 11.75 8.77 -12.61
C ALA A 67 12.37 8.13 -13.86
N ASP A 68 12.88 8.95 -14.76
CA ASP A 68 13.78 8.49 -15.84
C ASP A 68 15.22 8.57 -15.31
N ILE A 69 15.72 7.45 -14.79
CA ILE A 69 17.06 7.35 -14.23
C ILE A 69 17.89 6.45 -15.15
N PRO A 70 18.86 6.99 -15.87
CA PRO A 70 19.74 6.19 -16.70
C PRO A 70 20.47 5.14 -15.86
N LYS A 71 20.55 3.91 -16.37
CA LYS A 71 21.11 2.75 -15.63
C LYS A 71 22.51 3.00 -15.06
N ASP A 72 23.32 3.77 -15.81
CA ASP A 72 24.73 4.01 -15.45
C ASP A 72 24.89 5.17 -14.44
N THR A 73 23.85 5.94 -14.16
CA THR A 73 23.91 7.14 -13.30
C THR A 73 23.05 7.05 -12.04
N ALA A 74 22.23 6.01 -11.90
CA ALA A 74 21.29 5.86 -10.80
C ALA A 74 21.98 5.92 -9.42
N PHE A 75 23.16 5.33 -9.29
CA PHE A 75 23.93 5.29 -8.04
C PHE A 75 24.79 6.54 -7.80
N TYR A 76 24.98 7.38 -8.81
CA TYR A 76 25.89 8.54 -8.76
C TYR A 76 25.16 9.88 -8.72
N ASN A 77 23.83 9.87 -8.70
CA ASN A 77 23.05 11.10 -8.60
C ASN A 77 22.54 11.32 -7.16
N PRO A 78 23.30 12.05 -6.32
CA PRO A 78 22.94 12.28 -4.92
C PRO A 78 21.59 12.96 -4.76
N HIS A 79 21.19 13.82 -5.70
CA HIS A 79 19.92 14.54 -5.66
C HIS A 79 18.71 13.57 -5.74
N ILE A 80 18.76 12.61 -6.65
CA ILE A 80 17.68 11.59 -6.75
C ILE A 80 17.62 10.75 -5.47
N PHE A 81 18.78 10.39 -4.93
CA PHE A 81 18.85 9.62 -3.68
C PHE A 81 18.24 10.39 -2.50
N GLU A 82 18.56 11.68 -2.35
CA GLU A 82 18.00 12.53 -1.32
C GLU A 82 16.47 12.65 -1.43
N ILE A 83 15.94 12.80 -2.64
CA ILE A 83 14.50 12.82 -2.90
C ILE A 83 13.85 11.50 -2.44
N ILE A 84 14.42 10.35 -2.85
CA ILE A 84 13.89 9.03 -2.49
C ILE A 84 13.91 8.84 -0.98
N MET A 85 15.01 9.19 -0.30
CA MET A 85 15.12 9.07 1.16
C MET A 85 14.15 9.98 1.90
N GLY A 86 13.97 11.22 1.43
CA GLY A 86 13.00 12.16 1.97
C GLY A 86 11.56 11.67 1.82
N LEU A 87 11.21 11.18 0.63
CA LEU A 87 9.92 10.57 0.35
C LEU A 87 9.69 9.34 1.23
N GLN A 88 10.65 8.42 1.27
CA GLN A 88 10.56 7.20 2.07
C GLN A 88 10.26 7.51 3.54
N LYS A 89 11.00 8.44 4.13
CA LYS A 89 10.79 8.87 5.52
C LYS A 89 9.38 9.44 5.71
N SER A 90 8.93 10.30 4.80
CA SER A 90 7.62 10.96 4.88
C SER A 90 6.46 9.97 4.73
N VAL A 91 6.52 9.07 3.74
CA VAL A 91 5.41 8.15 3.46
C VAL A 91 5.34 7.03 4.50
N SER A 92 6.49 6.54 4.98
CA SER A 92 6.56 5.50 6.02
C SER A 92 5.96 5.96 7.35
N SER A 93 6.17 7.23 7.72
CA SER A 93 5.58 7.80 8.94
C SER A 93 4.05 7.82 8.92
N LYS A 94 3.45 7.72 7.72
CA LYS A 94 2.00 7.65 7.50
C LYS A 94 1.50 6.24 7.18
N GLY A 95 2.34 5.22 7.36
CA GLY A 95 1.99 3.82 7.10
C GLY A 95 1.88 3.46 5.62
N TYR A 96 2.53 4.23 4.73
CA TYR A 96 2.65 3.91 3.31
C TYR A 96 4.01 3.29 2.99
N SER A 97 4.03 2.47 1.95
CA SER A 97 5.27 1.98 1.32
C SER A 97 5.61 2.82 0.09
N LEU A 98 6.88 3.11 -0.13
CA LEU A 98 7.37 3.74 -1.36
C LEU A 98 7.91 2.67 -2.31
N LEU A 99 7.37 2.63 -3.51
CA LEU A 99 7.93 1.86 -4.63
C LEU A 99 8.62 2.84 -5.58
N VAL A 100 9.83 2.51 -6.00
CA VAL A 100 10.60 3.31 -6.96
C VAL A 100 10.63 2.60 -8.30
N GLU A 101 10.12 3.25 -9.32
CA GLU A 101 10.07 2.74 -10.69
C GLU A 101 10.86 3.65 -11.63
N THR A 102 11.70 3.04 -12.44
CA THR A 102 12.44 3.74 -13.49
C THR A 102 11.78 3.46 -14.83
N VAL A 103 11.37 4.51 -15.50
CA VAL A 103 10.62 4.41 -16.76
C VAL A 103 11.18 5.36 -17.80
N ASP A 104 11.48 4.88 -18.99
CA ASP A 104 11.82 5.74 -20.13
C ASP A 104 10.65 6.70 -20.40
N LYS A 105 10.98 8.01 -20.58
CA LYS A 105 9.96 9.06 -20.84
C LYS A 105 9.07 8.77 -22.05
N LYS A 106 9.51 7.96 -23.01
CA LYS A 106 8.67 7.54 -24.15
C LYS A 106 7.57 6.57 -23.75
N ARG A 107 7.73 5.85 -22.63
CA ARG A 107 6.79 4.83 -22.15
C ARG A 107 6.00 5.24 -20.93
N VAL A 108 6.20 6.46 -20.45
CA VAL A 108 5.58 6.91 -19.19
C VAL A 108 4.05 6.88 -19.23
N LEU A 109 3.44 7.29 -20.35
CA LEU A 109 1.98 7.29 -20.47
C LEU A 109 1.39 5.88 -20.46
N GLU A 110 2.05 4.95 -21.17
CA GLU A 110 1.67 3.52 -21.17
C GLU A 110 1.78 2.94 -19.76
N PHE A 111 2.88 3.24 -19.08
CA PHE A 111 3.13 2.80 -17.71
C PHE A 111 2.07 3.35 -16.74
N MET A 112 1.78 4.65 -16.77
CA MET A 112 0.75 5.27 -15.93
C MET A 112 -0.64 4.66 -16.17
N SER A 113 -1.01 4.44 -17.44
CA SER A 113 -2.27 3.80 -17.80
C SER A 113 -2.37 2.38 -17.24
N SER A 114 -1.27 1.63 -17.29
CA SER A 114 -1.18 0.27 -16.70
C SER A 114 -1.33 0.27 -15.19
N LEU A 115 -0.69 1.22 -14.49
CA LEU A 115 -0.80 1.35 -13.03
C LEU A 115 -2.23 1.66 -12.60
N TYR A 116 -2.88 2.59 -13.27
CA TYR A 116 -4.27 2.96 -13.01
C TYR A 116 -5.20 1.77 -13.22
N ALA A 117 -5.09 1.09 -14.36
CA ALA A 117 -5.93 -0.07 -14.67
C ALA A 117 -5.80 -1.22 -13.67
N LYS A 118 -4.60 -1.40 -13.09
CA LYS A 118 -4.30 -2.47 -12.13
C LYS A 118 -4.51 -2.06 -10.68
N ASN A 119 -4.86 -0.81 -10.40
CA ASN A 119 -4.99 -0.25 -9.05
C ASN A 119 -3.77 -0.59 -8.15
N MET A 120 -2.56 -0.31 -8.66
CA MET A 120 -1.31 -0.73 -8.02
C MET A 120 -0.81 0.26 -6.96
N ALA A 121 -1.30 1.49 -6.94
CA ALA A 121 -0.89 2.51 -5.98
C ALA A 121 -2.01 3.50 -5.70
N ASP A 122 -1.97 4.10 -4.52
CA ASP A 122 -2.91 5.14 -4.10
C ASP A 122 -2.50 6.51 -4.67
N SER A 123 -1.21 6.69 -4.96
CA SER A 123 -0.68 7.94 -5.50
C SER A 123 0.63 7.74 -6.25
N LEU A 124 0.92 8.67 -7.15
CA LEU A 124 2.15 8.73 -7.93
C LEU A 124 2.89 10.03 -7.64
N VAL A 125 4.20 9.94 -7.48
CA VAL A 125 5.12 11.08 -7.44
C VAL A 125 6.02 10.97 -8.67
N ILE A 126 5.95 11.96 -9.54
CA ILE A 126 6.66 11.94 -10.82
C ILE A 126 7.82 12.92 -10.75
N HIS A 127 9.03 12.43 -11.00
CA HIS A 127 10.21 13.28 -11.08
C HIS A 127 10.24 14.08 -12.41
N ALA A 128 10.73 15.31 -12.36
CA ALA A 128 10.75 16.20 -13.51
C ALA A 128 11.56 15.66 -14.72
N SER A 129 12.48 14.71 -14.49
CA SER A 129 13.20 14.05 -15.61
C SER A 129 12.28 13.40 -16.64
N ILE A 130 11.07 13.00 -16.23
CA ILE A 130 10.08 12.34 -17.10
C ILE A 130 9.24 13.36 -17.88
N ILE A 131 9.06 14.57 -17.31
CA ILE A 131 8.18 15.57 -17.91
C ILE A 131 8.87 16.15 -19.16
N SER A 132 8.35 15.82 -20.33
CA SER A 132 8.75 16.46 -21.57
C SER A 132 7.92 17.72 -21.80
N LYS A 133 8.51 18.76 -22.46
CA LYS A 133 7.83 20.04 -22.78
C LYS A 133 6.55 19.88 -23.66
N ARG A 134 6.08 18.65 -23.88
CA ARG A 134 4.93 18.31 -24.73
C ARG A 134 3.85 17.50 -23.99
N LEU A 135 3.77 17.63 -22.68
CA LEU A 135 2.59 17.21 -21.91
C LEU A 135 1.65 18.39 -21.77
#